data_5627c6f8848c126f780546e57b9a704e
#
_entry.id   5627c6f8848c126f780546e57b9a704e
#
_cell.length_a   1.000
_cell.length_b   1.000
_cell.length_c   1.000
_cell.angle_alpha   90.00
_cell.angle_beta   90.00
_cell.angle_gamma   90.00
#
_symmetry.space_group_name_H-M   'P 1'
#
loop_
_entity.id
_entity.type
_entity.pdbx_description
1 polymer ?
#
loop_
_entity_poly.entity_id
_entity_poly.type
_entity_poly.pdbx_seq_one_letter_code
_entity_poly.pdbx_strand_id
1 'polypeptide(L)'
;MSSDAGMLVVLAGPSGAGKTTLARRLVEGVPGFEFSVSTTTRPPRGDERDGRDYFFVSDDRFDELVGSGYFLEWAGVHGRRYGTSRDWVAGRLASGRSVVLDIDVVGARNIRRAVPAAVLIFVAPPSLQVLEGRLQGRGTEPADLIEGRMEAAVSEMRWAGAFDYIVVNSGLEEATARLFAIVEAESARTSACAYPVPAGLESLLPGPHRGGWGGRRILVATGPTREYIDEVRFISNRSSGVMGCELASAFRAAGASVKLLLGPCRAVPPRAVPVERFTDSKDLSCLLGRLAESHDLLAMPAAVADFRPSRRVPGKMPRSGGGFSLQLEEVEDISASVSGLCPLLSFSLEFGDRVQALERARRKMDDKGAYASFVNAGGIEGGGMDSDANSGVLLLNGGGAVEIPQGSKRFVAEAIVSSLPVPGGPGD
;
A
#
# COMPACT_ATOMS: atom_id res chain seq x y z
N MET A 1 12.38 13.10 -22.97
CA MET A 1 13.24 11.98 -22.52
C MET A 1 12.35 11.14 -21.60
N SER A 2 11.86 9.99 -22.07
CA SER A 2 11.04 9.08 -21.29
C SER A 2 11.95 8.44 -20.24
N SER A 3 11.69 8.71 -18.96
CA SER A 3 12.38 8.02 -17.89
C SER A 3 11.72 6.66 -17.69
N ASP A 4 12.17 5.66 -18.41
CA ASP A 4 11.95 4.26 -18.03
C ASP A 4 12.77 4.02 -16.77
N ALA A 5 12.20 4.37 -15.61
CA ALA A 5 12.83 4.08 -14.34
C ALA A 5 12.91 2.55 -14.17
N GLY A 6 14.07 2.03 -13.79
CA GLY A 6 14.25 0.60 -13.55
C GLY A 6 13.34 0.09 -12.41
N MET A 7 13.04 -1.20 -12.43
CA MET A 7 12.24 -1.87 -11.40
C MET A 7 13.13 -2.40 -10.27
N LEU A 8 12.71 -2.21 -9.01
CA LEU A 8 13.34 -2.85 -7.86
C LEU A 8 12.53 -4.09 -7.46
N VAL A 9 13.10 -5.27 -7.65
CA VAL A 9 12.53 -6.57 -7.25
C VAL A 9 13.26 -7.08 -6.01
N VAL A 10 12.52 -7.52 -5.01
CA VAL A 10 13.05 -8.07 -3.77
C VAL A 10 12.58 -9.51 -3.61
N LEU A 11 13.50 -10.44 -3.63
CA LEU A 11 13.25 -11.84 -3.30
C LEU A 11 13.58 -12.06 -1.82
N ALA A 12 12.60 -12.44 -1.02
CA ALA A 12 12.81 -12.77 0.38
C ALA A 12 12.09 -14.06 0.77
N GLY A 13 12.43 -14.61 1.93
CA GLY A 13 11.89 -15.88 2.42
C GLY A 13 12.99 -16.73 3.08
N PRO A 14 12.66 -17.93 3.55
CA PRO A 14 13.55 -18.70 4.39
C PRO A 14 14.85 -19.10 3.70
N SER A 15 15.87 -19.27 4.54
CA SER A 15 17.16 -19.82 4.07
C SER A 15 16.92 -21.20 3.47
N GLY A 16 17.49 -21.48 2.30
CA GLY A 16 17.25 -22.76 1.60
C GLY A 16 16.04 -22.76 0.65
N ALA A 17 15.23 -21.69 0.59
CA ALA A 17 14.10 -21.59 -0.34
C ALA A 17 14.52 -21.44 -1.81
N GLY A 18 15.79 -21.11 -2.11
CA GLY A 18 16.31 -20.99 -3.47
C GLY A 18 16.29 -19.58 -4.06
N LYS A 19 16.21 -18.55 -3.21
CA LYS A 19 16.20 -17.12 -3.61
C LYS A 19 17.34 -16.73 -4.53
N THR A 20 18.58 -17.03 -4.14
CA THR A 20 19.79 -16.67 -4.89
C THR A 20 19.79 -17.30 -6.29
N THR A 21 19.35 -18.55 -6.39
CA THR A 21 19.24 -19.24 -7.69
C THR A 21 18.21 -18.56 -8.58
N LEU A 22 17.04 -18.22 -8.04
CA LEU A 22 15.99 -17.50 -8.77
C LEU A 22 16.43 -16.09 -9.17
N ALA A 23 17.14 -15.37 -8.30
CA ALA A 23 17.67 -14.05 -8.61
C ALA A 23 18.69 -14.10 -9.76
N ARG A 24 19.58 -15.10 -9.77
CA ARG A 24 20.53 -15.32 -10.88
C ARG A 24 19.80 -15.65 -12.18
N ARG A 25 18.82 -16.55 -12.14
CA ARG A 25 17.97 -16.86 -13.32
C ARG A 25 17.26 -15.63 -13.86
N LEU A 26 16.80 -14.73 -12.98
CA LEU A 26 16.16 -13.48 -13.40
C LEU A 26 17.14 -12.59 -14.17
N VAL A 27 18.35 -12.42 -13.66
CA VAL A 27 19.39 -11.59 -14.31
C VAL A 27 19.85 -12.19 -15.64
N GLU A 28 19.94 -13.52 -15.71
CA GLU A 28 20.34 -14.24 -16.94
C GLU A 28 19.23 -14.23 -18.00
N GLY A 29 17.97 -14.33 -17.59
CA GLY A 29 16.84 -14.53 -18.50
C GLY A 29 16.08 -13.27 -18.89
N VAL A 30 16.19 -12.17 -18.11
CA VAL A 30 15.48 -10.92 -18.38
C VAL A 30 16.47 -9.78 -18.60
N PRO A 31 16.60 -9.27 -19.84
CA PRO A 31 17.53 -8.18 -20.15
C PRO A 31 17.27 -6.94 -19.28
N GLY A 32 18.32 -6.29 -18.83
CA GLY A 32 18.22 -5.05 -18.05
C GLY A 32 18.15 -5.24 -16.54
N PHE A 33 18.09 -6.48 -16.04
CA PHE A 33 18.22 -6.77 -14.61
C PHE A 33 19.68 -6.88 -14.17
N GLU A 34 19.99 -6.36 -13.01
CA GLU A 34 21.27 -6.50 -12.33
C GLU A 34 21.08 -7.05 -10.91
N PHE A 35 21.98 -7.91 -10.47
CA PHE A 35 21.98 -8.44 -9.10
C PHE A 35 22.68 -7.46 -8.17
N SER A 36 22.06 -7.10 -7.05
CA SER A 36 22.70 -6.27 -6.05
C SER A 36 23.58 -7.11 -5.13
N VAL A 37 24.86 -6.83 -5.16
CA VAL A 37 25.85 -7.46 -4.26
C VAL A 37 25.74 -6.81 -2.89
N SER A 38 25.32 -7.58 -1.88
CA SER A 38 25.18 -7.10 -0.50
C SER A 38 26.52 -7.00 0.23
N THR A 39 26.64 -6.05 1.15
CA THR A 39 27.75 -5.97 2.10
C THR A 39 27.44 -6.83 3.33
N THR A 40 28.42 -7.60 3.81
CA THR A 40 28.24 -8.47 5.00
C THR A 40 29.43 -8.50 5.92
N THR A 41 29.16 -8.71 7.22
CA THR A 41 30.21 -8.98 8.25
C THR A 41 30.51 -10.48 8.39
N ARG A 42 29.85 -11.33 7.58
CA ARG A 42 30.14 -12.76 7.55
C ARG A 42 31.45 -13.02 6.79
N PRO A 43 32.32 -13.91 7.26
CA PRO A 43 33.45 -14.34 6.47
C PRO A 43 33.04 -15.07 5.19
N PRO A 44 33.84 -15.05 4.11
CA PRO A 44 33.59 -15.82 2.90
C PRO A 44 33.43 -17.33 3.18
N ARG A 45 32.62 -18.01 2.40
CA ARG A 45 32.42 -19.45 2.43
C ARG A 45 32.85 -20.08 1.13
N GLY A 46 33.65 -21.14 1.18
CA GLY A 46 34.11 -21.85 -0.01
C GLY A 46 34.76 -20.92 -1.04
N ASP A 47 34.23 -20.93 -2.27
CA ASP A 47 34.76 -20.15 -3.40
C ASP A 47 34.11 -18.76 -3.56
N GLU A 48 33.42 -18.25 -2.54
CA GLU A 48 32.84 -16.90 -2.56
C GLU A 48 33.93 -15.83 -2.71
N ARG A 49 33.68 -14.84 -3.59
CA ARG A 49 34.64 -13.78 -3.93
C ARG A 49 34.10 -12.42 -3.54
N ASP A 50 35.00 -11.61 -2.95
CA ASP A 50 34.72 -10.23 -2.62
C ASP A 50 34.35 -9.41 -3.86
N GLY A 51 33.33 -8.55 -3.72
CA GLY A 51 32.83 -7.71 -4.81
C GLY A 51 31.97 -8.46 -5.86
N ARG A 52 31.89 -9.79 -5.80
CA ARG A 52 31.09 -10.60 -6.71
C ARG A 52 29.89 -11.27 -6.01
N ASP A 53 30.16 -11.99 -4.93
CA ASP A 53 29.13 -12.70 -4.17
C ASP A 53 28.64 -11.83 -3.00
N TYR A 54 29.58 -11.19 -2.30
CA TYR A 54 29.35 -10.18 -1.26
C TYR A 54 30.51 -9.18 -1.23
N PHE A 55 30.29 -8.01 -0.60
CA PHE A 55 31.36 -7.17 -0.08
C PHE A 55 31.61 -7.56 1.37
N PHE A 56 32.74 -8.21 1.64
CA PHE A 56 33.08 -8.68 2.97
C PHE A 56 33.79 -7.58 3.76
N VAL A 57 33.23 -7.16 4.89
CA VAL A 57 33.77 -6.09 5.72
C VAL A 57 33.86 -6.51 7.18
N SER A 58 34.70 -5.83 7.98
CA SER A 58 34.71 -5.98 9.42
C SER A 58 33.44 -5.38 10.05
N ASP A 59 33.17 -5.75 11.31
CA ASP A 59 32.05 -5.18 12.07
C ASP A 59 32.22 -3.66 12.26
N ASP A 60 33.44 -3.17 12.55
CA ASP A 60 33.72 -1.74 12.68
C ASP A 60 33.46 -0.98 11.38
N ARG A 61 33.90 -1.56 10.24
CA ARG A 61 33.64 -0.96 8.93
C ARG A 61 32.15 -0.93 8.61
N PHE A 62 31.40 -1.94 9.00
CA PHE A 62 29.95 -1.96 8.82
C PHE A 62 29.28 -0.86 9.66
N ASP A 63 29.74 -0.62 10.90
CA ASP A 63 29.24 0.46 11.75
C ASP A 63 29.50 1.85 11.15
N GLU A 64 30.66 2.08 10.56
CA GLU A 64 30.97 3.31 9.81
C GLU A 64 29.99 3.50 8.64
N LEU A 65 29.72 2.43 7.89
CA LEU A 65 28.79 2.47 6.77
C LEU A 65 27.33 2.74 7.22
N VAL A 66 26.92 2.18 8.35
CA VAL A 66 25.61 2.49 8.96
C VAL A 66 25.56 3.96 9.36
N GLY A 67 26.59 4.44 10.07
CA GLY A 67 26.67 5.83 10.56
C GLY A 67 26.67 6.86 9.42
N SER A 68 27.25 6.53 8.26
CA SER A 68 27.26 7.40 7.07
C SER A 68 25.98 7.36 6.25
N GLY A 69 24.99 6.50 6.59
CA GLY A 69 23.76 6.33 5.82
C GLY A 69 23.97 5.64 4.46
N TYR A 70 25.05 4.89 4.31
CA TYR A 70 25.41 4.19 3.08
C TYR A 70 24.36 3.15 2.64
N PHE A 71 23.68 2.52 3.60
CA PHE A 71 22.73 1.46 3.30
C PHE A 71 21.33 1.99 2.98
N LEU A 72 20.72 1.43 1.95
CA LEU A 72 19.29 1.55 1.66
C LEU A 72 18.47 0.80 2.73
N GLU A 73 18.94 -0.39 3.08
CA GLU A 73 18.48 -1.22 4.19
C GLU A 73 19.65 -2.04 4.74
N TRP A 74 19.56 -2.44 5.99
CA TRP A 74 20.42 -3.45 6.57
C TRP A 74 19.68 -4.24 7.65
N ALA A 75 20.13 -5.49 7.88
CA ALA A 75 19.55 -6.38 8.87
C ALA A 75 20.61 -7.28 9.52
N GLY A 76 20.32 -7.69 10.76
CA GLY A 76 21.08 -8.74 11.46
C GLY A 76 20.44 -10.09 11.27
N VAL A 77 21.18 -11.05 10.72
CA VAL A 77 20.70 -12.42 10.43
C VAL A 77 21.70 -13.42 11.01
N HIS A 78 21.25 -14.28 11.91
CA HIS A 78 22.09 -15.31 12.54
C HIS A 78 23.42 -14.77 13.09
N GLY A 79 23.40 -13.64 13.78
CA GLY A 79 24.58 -13.01 14.38
C GLY A 79 25.56 -12.36 13.39
N ARG A 80 25.15 -12.19 12.13
CA ARG A 80 25.90 -11.48 11.09
C ARG A 80 25.04 -10.37 10.50
N ARG A 81 25.68 -9.33 9.94
CA ARG A 81 25.00 -8.18 9.37
C ARG A 81 25.09 -8.20 7.86
N TYR A 82 24.00 -7.78 7.21
CA TYR A 82 23.89 -7.66 5.76
C TYR A 82 23.28 -6.32 5.42
N GLY A 83 23.73 -5.68 4.34
CA GLY A 83 23.20 -4.38 3.93
C GLY A 83 23.33 -4.16 2.43
N THR A 84 22.39 -3.40 1.88
CA THR A 84 22.29 -3.06 0.46
C THR A 84 22.70 -1.61 0.23
N SER A 85 23.62 -1.34 -0.69
CA SER A 85 24.07 0.03 -1.00
C SER A 85 22.96 0.88 -1.58
N ARG A 86 22.69 2.03 -0.95
CA ARG A 86 21.67 3.00 -1.38
C ARG A 86 21.98 3.62 -2.73
N ASP A 87 23.18 4.17 -2.85
CA ASP A 87 23.58 4.92 -4.04
C ASP A 87 23.72 4.04 -5.27
N TRP A 88 24.20 2.80 -5.07
CA TRP A 88 24.27 1.85 -6.15
C TRP A 88 22.89 1.50 -6.71
N VAL A 89 21.92 1.16 -5.84
CA VAL A 89 20.54 0.84 -6.25
C VAL A 89 19.90 2.06 -6.92
N ALA A 90 19.99 3.24 -6.29
CA ALA A 90 19.41 4.47 -6.84
C ALA A 90 19.99 4.82 -8.23
N GLY A 91 21.31 4.71 -8.40
CA GLY A 91 21.97 4.98 -9.66
C GLY A 91 21.54 4.02 -10.78
N ARG A 92 21.36 2.73 -10.46
CA ARG A 92 20.87 1.75 -11.45
C ARG A 92 19.44 2.01 -11.86
N LEU A 93 18.54 2.22 -10.91
CA LEU A 93 17.15 2.53 -11.19
C LEU A 93 17.00 3.83 -11.99
N ALA A 94 17.76 4.87 -11.66
CA ALA A 94 17.76 6.14 -12.39
C ALA A 94 18.28 6.02 -13.83
N SER A 95 19.16 5.03 -14.10
CA SER A 95 19.65 4.74 -15.46
C SER A 95 18.76 3.77 -16.27
N GLY A 96 17.55 3.47 -15.77
CA GLY A 96 16.61 2.56 -16.42
C GLY A 96 16.96 1.06 -16.24
N ARG A 97 17.94 0.72 -15.39
CA ARG A 97 18.29 -0.66 -15.07
C ARG A 97 17.46 -1.17 -13.93
N SER A 98 16.90 -2.35 -14.06
CA SER A 98 16.19 -3.03 -13.00
C SER A 98 17.15 -3.76 -12.06
N VAL A 99 16.80 -3.82 -10.78
CA VAL A 99 17.65 -4.40 -9.73
C VAL A 99 16.88 -5.51 -9.02
N VAL A 100 17.54 -6.66 -8.80
CA VAL A 100 17.04 -7.71 -7.92
C VAL A 100 17.87 -7.80 -6.65
N LEU A 101 17.20 -7.82 -5.50
CA LEU A 101 17.77 -8.06 -4.17
C LEU A 101 17.43 -9.47 -3.70
N ASP A 102 18.40 -10.19 -3.12
CA ASP A 102 18.21 -11.43 -2.35
C ASP A 102 18.49 -11.10 -0.89
N ILE A 103 17.46 -10.86 -0.11
CA ILE A 103 17.56 -10.45 1.28
C ILE A 103 16.61 -11.24 2.17
N ASP A 104 16.70 -11.06 3.48
CA ASP A 104 15.78 -11.66 4.43
C ASP A 104 14.44 -10.90 4.52
N VAL A 105 13.51 -11.44 5.29
CA VAL A 105 12.18 -10.85 5.48
C VAL A 105 12.25 -9.49 6.20
N VAL A 106 13.21 -9.29 7.11
CA VAL A 106 13.38 -8.01 7.84
C VAL A 106 13.87 -6.94 6.88
N GLY A 107 14.91 -7.26 6.08
CA GLY A 107 15.42 -6.38 5.04
C GLY A 107 14.34 -6.02 4.02
N ALA A 108 13.53 -6.99 3.56
CA ALA A 108 12.42 -6.73 2.64
C ALA A 108 11.39 -5.74 3.21
N ARG A 109 11.08 -5.84 4.50
CA ARG A 109 10.20 -4.88 5.19
C ARG A 109 10.81 -3.47 5.27
N ASN A 110 12.12 -3.39 5.48
CA ASN A 110 12.82 -2.12 5.48
C ASN A 110 12.82 -1.49 4.08
N ILE A 111 13.04 -2.30 3.02
CA ILE A 111 12.89 -1.85 1.63
C ILE A 111 11.47 -1.36 1.35
N ARG A 112 10.43 -2.05 1.81
CA ARG A 112 9.03 -1.59 1.62
C ARG A 112 8.80 -0.18 2.18
N ARG A 113 9.44 0.15 3.32
CA ARG A 113 9.34 1.48 3.93
C ARG A 113 10.13 2.53 3.16
N ALA A 114 11.34 2.18 2.71
CA ALA A 114 12.26 3.09 2.01
C ALA A 114 11.85 3.30 0.53
N VAL A 115 11.39 2.24 -0.14
CA VAL A 115 11.00 2.21 -1.55
C VAL A 115 9.63 1.54 -1.70
N PRO A 116 8.52 2.27 -1.46
CA PRO A 116 7.16 1.70 -1.55
C PRO A 116 6.81 1.07 -2.89
N ALA A 117 7.46 1.50 -3.97
CA ALA A 117 7.27 0.97 -5.33
C ALA A 117 8.01 -0.36 -5.60
N ALA A 118 8.85 -0.83 -4.67
CA ALA A 118 9.55 -2.10 -4.83
C ALA A 118 8.59 -3.28 -4.92
N VAL A 119 8.88 -4.23 -5.80
CA VAL A 119 8.10 -5.47 -5.97
C VAL A 119 8.65 -6.52 -5.01
N LEU A 120 7.91 -6.85 -3.96
CA LEU A 120 8.32 -7.82 -2.96
C LEU A 120 7.74 -9.20 -3.28
N ILE A 121 8.61 -10.18 -3.49
CA ILE A 121 8.24 -11.55 -3.83
C ILE A 121 8.74 -12.48 -2.73
N PHE A 122 7.82 -13.17 -2.07
CA PHE A 122 8.16 -14.19 -1.10
C PHE A 122 8.44 -15.52 -1.79
N VAL A 123 9.65 -16.04 -1.63
CA VAL A 123 10.03 -17.36 -2.14
C VAL A 123 9.80 -18.39 -1.05
N ALA A 124 8.79 -19.26 -1.24
CA ALA A 124 8.42 -20.29 -0.31
C ALA A 124 8.96 -21.66 -0.73
N PRO A 125 9.41 -22.51 0.19
CA PRO A 125 9.60 -23.94 -0.09
C PRO A 125 8.24 -24.62 -0.29
N PRO A 126 8.16 -25.76 -0.98
CA PRO A 126 6.90 -26.50 -1.15
C PRO A 126 6.39 -27.12 0.16
N SER A 127 7.29 -27.43 1.08
CA SER A 127 6.97 -27.87 2.44
C SER A 127 8.17 -27.65 3.38
N LEU A 128 7.91 -27.70 4.69
CA LEU A 128 8.97 -27.61 5.70
C LEU A 128 9.92 -28.84 5.62
N GLN A 129 9.41 -30.01 5.28
CA GLN A 129 10.22 -31.22 5.10
C GLN A 129 11.22 -31.08 3.94
N VAL A 130 10.77 -30.51 2.81
CA VAL A 130 11.68 -30.24 1.67
C VAL A 130 12.71 -29.18 2.06
N LEU A 131 12.32 -28.17 2.84
CA LEU A 131 13.25 -27.16 3.32
C LEU A 131 14.32 -27.76 4.21
N GLU A 132 13.91 -28.60 5.17
CA GLU A 132 14.82 -29.32 6.06
C GLU A 132 15.82 -30.16 5.29
N GLY A 133 15.35 -30.96 4.32
CA GLY A 133 16.23 -31.74 3.44
C GLY A 133 17.21 -30.89 2.64
N ARG A 134 16.81 -29.71 2.18
CA ARG A 134 17.69 -28.76 1.49
C ARG A 134 18.75 -28.14 2.41
N LEU A 135 18.41 -27.91 3.69
CA LEU A 135 19.36 -27.41 4.69
C LEU A 135 20.39 -28.49 5.07
N GLN A 136 19.93 -29.73 5.26
CA GLN A 136 20.78 -30.87 5.55
C GLN A 136 21.72 -31.23 4.39
N GLY A 137 21.25 -31.15 3.16
CA GLY A 137 22.01 -31.49 1.94
C GLY A 137 23.18 -30.56 1.62
N ARG A 138 23.33 -29.42 2.32
CA ARG A 138 24.52 -28.55 2.21
C ARG A 138 25.74 -29.06 2.96
N GLY A 139 25.61 -30.15 3.74
CA GLY A 139 26.71 -31.02 4.17
C GLY A 139 27.72 -30.45 5.19
N THR A 140 27.53 -29.25 5.72
CA THR A 140 28.56 -28.54 6.51
C THR A 140 28.13 -28.07 7.89
N GLU A 141 26.92 -28.42 8.36
CA GLU A 141 26.39 -27.82 9.58
C GLU A 141 25.95 -28.83 10.63
N PRO A 142 26.21 -28.58 11.94
CA PRO A 142 25.71 -29.39 13.06
C PRO A 142 24.17 -29.40 13.15
N ALA A 143 23.58 -30.43 13.73
CA ALA A 143 22.14 -30.66 13.80
C ALA A 143 21.37 -29.53 14.55
N ASP A 144 21.96 -29.00 15.61
CA ASP A 144 21.46 -27.90 16.42
C ASP A 144 21.33 -26.58 15.66
N LEU A 145 22.22 -26.33 14.68
CA LEU A 145 22.09 -25.18 13.79
C LEU A 145 20.95 -25.34 12.78
N ILE A 146 20.63 -26.57 12.37
CA ILE A 146 19.50 -26.86 11.46
C ILE A 146 18.17 -26.60 12.17
N GLU A 147 18.04 -27.02 13.43
CA GLU A 147 16.83 -26.80 14.23
C GLU A 147 16.53 -25.30 14.39
N GLY A 148 17.52 -24.49 14.79
CA GLY A 148 17.36 -23.03 14.88
C GLY A 148 17.00 -22.37 13.55
N ARG A 149 17.49 -22.89 12.41
CA ARG A 149 17.10 -22.40 11.08
C ARG A 149 15.69 -22.79 10.70
N MET A 150 15.21 -23.96 11.11
CA MET A 150 13.84 -24.38 10.87
C MET A 150 12.85 -23.53 11.69
N GLU A 151 13.17 -23.20 12.94
CA GLU A 151 12.37 -22.26 13.74
C GLU A 151 12.31 -20.87 13.10
N ALA A 152 13.45 -20.36 12.66
CA ALA A 152 13.52 -19.10 11.94
C ALA A 152 12.68 -19.14 10.65
N ALA A 153 12.75 -20.23 9.88
CA ALA A 153 11.97 -20.43 8.66
C ALA A 153 10.46 -20.42 8.92
N VAL A 154 9.99 -21.10 9.97
CA VAL A 154 8.57 -21.06 10.38
C VAL A 154 8.15 -19.65 10.76
N SER A 155 8.99 -18.90 11.44
CA SER A 155 8.74 -17.49 11.78
C SER A 155 8.67 -16.61 10.52
N GLU A 156 9.58 -16.80 9.56
CA GLU A 156 9.62 -16.06 8.31
C GLU A 156 8.41 -16.37 7.42
N MET A 157 7.94 -17.63 7.38
CA MET A 157 6.73 -18.01 6.61
C MET A 157 5.47 -17.25 7.04
N ARG A 158 5.36 -16.83 8.29
CA ARG A 158 4.23 -16.01 8.78
C ARG A 158 4.14 -14.64 8.12
N TRP A 159 5.23 -14.16 7.54
CA TRP A 159 5.29 -12.88 6.86
C TRP A 159 4.94 -12.94 5.38
N ALA A 160 4.73 -14.13 4.81
CA ALA A 160 4.43 -14.30 3.38
C ALA A 160 3.25 -13.42 2.91
N GLY A 161 2.20 -13.26 3.74
CA GLY A 161 1.04 -12.41 3.44
C GLY A 161 1.32 -10.90 3.40
N ALA A 162 2.53 -10.45 3.79
CA ALA A 162 2.95 -9.04 3.71
C ALA A 162 3.68 -8.70 2.39
N PHE A 163 3.86 -9.69 1.53
CA PHE A 163 4.51 -9.56 0.22
C PHE A 163 3.46 -9.39 -0.88
N ASP A 164 3.90 -8.90 -2.03
CA ASP A 164 3.03 -8.69 -3.18
C ASP A 164 2.71 -9.99 -3.92
N TYR A 165 3.69 -10.90 -3.93
CA TYR A 165 3.60 -12.20 -4.59
C TYR A 165 4.24 -13.28 -3.73
N ILE A 166 3.76 -14.52 -3.93
CA ILE A 166 4.37 -15.73 -3.37
C ILE A 166 4.75 -16.65 -4.53
N VAL A 167 6.02 -17.02 -4.60
CA VAL A 167 6.52 -18.02 -5.53
C VAL A 167 6.93 -19.26 -4.74
N VAL A 168 6.16 -20.35 -4.90
CA VAL A 168 6.50 -21.64 -4.29
C VAL A 168 7.53 -22.33 -5.18
N ASN A 169 8.72 -22.58 -4.64
CA ASN A 169 9.84 -23.22 -5.35
C ASN A 169 9.75 -24.74 -5.19
N SER A 170 8.76 -25.35 -5.87
CA SER A 170 8.60 -26.80 -5.98
C SER A 170 9.61 -27.41 -6.96
N GLY A 171 9.87 -26.70 -8.04
CA GLY A 171 10.86 -27.00 -9.08
C GLY A 171 11.42 -25.70 -9.63
N LEU A 172 12.72 -25.68 -9.96
CA LEU A 172 13.41 -24.46 -10.37
C LEU A 172 12.81 -23.85 -11.64
N GLU A 173 12.50 -24.65 -12.64
CA GLU A 173 11.97 -24.18 -13.92
C GLU A 173 10.57 -23.54 -13.76
N GLU A 174 9.69 -24.18 -12.98
CA GLU A 174 8.36 -23.67 -12.70
C GLU A 174 8.42 -22.37 -11.88
N ALA A 175 9.24 -22.33 -10.85
CA ALA A 175 9.43 -21.13 -10.02
C ALA A 175 10.05 -19.98 -10.84
N THR A 176 10.98 -20.26 -11.75
CA THR A 176 11.57 -19.30 -12.68
C THR A 176 10.51 -18.74 -13.63
N ALA A 177 9.70 -19.60 -14.24
CA ALA A 177 8.62 -19.16 -15.13
C ALA A 177 7.61 -18.26 -14.42
N ARG A 178 7.23 -18.60 -13.18
CA ARG A 178 6.35 -17.74 -12.35
C ARG A 178 6.99 -16.39 -12.02
N LEU A 179 8.27 -16.40 -11.68
CA LEU A 179 9.02 -15.16 -11.40
C LEU A 179 9.06 -14.25 -12.63
N PHE A 180 9.32 -14.80 -13.80
CA PHE A 180 9.34 -14.04 -15.05
C PHE A 180 7.96 -13.47 -15.39
N ALA A 181 6.90 -14.26 -15.25
CA ALA A 181 5.53 -13.79 -15.45
C ALA A 181 5.14 -12.63 -14.51
N ILE A 182 5.60 -12.67 -13.24
CA ILE A 182 5.40 -11.57 -12.29
C ILE A 182 6.13 -10.31 -12.78
N VAL A 183 7.41 -10.44 -13.17
CA VAL A 183 8.22 -9.32 -13.62
C VAL A 183 7.66 -8.73 -14.91
N GLU A 184 7.22 -9.55 -15.85
CA GLU A 184 6.56 -9.12 -17.07
C GLU A 184 5.25 -8.36 -16.78
N ALA A 185 4.39 -8.91 -15.91
CA ALA A 185 3.17 -8.25 -15.49
C ALA A 185 3.42 -6.91 -14.77
N GLU A 186 4.46 -6.84 -13.92
CA GLU A 186 4.83 -5.60 -13.23
C GLU A 186 5.43 -4.57 -14.21
N SER A 187 6.19 -5.00 -15.22
CA SER A 187 6.70 -4.10 -16.25
C SER A 187 5.60 -3.55 -17.15
N ALA A 188 4.53 -4.32 -17.36
CA ALA A 188 3.34 -3.92 -18.13
C ALA A 188 2.32 -3.11 -17.32
N ARG A 189 2.57 -2.84 -16.02
CA ARG A 189 1.68 -1.98 -15.24
C ARG A 189 1.65 -0.57 -15.82
N THR A 190 0.45 -0.02 -15.97
CA THR A 190 0.24 1.35 -16.47
C THR A 190 0.93 2.42 -15.63
N SER A 191 1.25 2.12 -14.36
CA SER A 191 2.02 2.99 -13.48
C SER A 191 3.54 2.92 -13.71
N ALA A 192 4.02 1.91 -14.45
CA ALA A 192 5.44 1.71 -14.76
C ALA A 192 5.76 2.04 -16.24
N CYS A 193 4.75 2.04 -17.11
CA CYS A 193 4.94 2.21 -18.55
C CYS A 193 4.41 3.55 -19.05
N ALA A 194 5.29 4.30 -19.73
CA ALA A 194 4.87 5.12 -20.86
C ALA A 194 4.70 4.18 -22.07
N TYR A 195 3.58 3.44 -22.14
CA TYR A 195 3.30 2.59 -23.29
C TYR A 195 3.04 3.50 -24.51
N PRO A 196 3.80 3.39 -25.62
CA PRO A 196 3.41 4.06 -26.85
C PRO A 196 2.11 3.38 -27.32
N VAL A 197 0.99 4.06 -27.12
CA VAL A 197 -0.29 3.62 -27.69
C VAL A 197 -0.12 3.56 -29.20
N PRO A 198 -0.38 2.42 -29.88
CA PRO A 198 -0.27 2.34 -31.33
C PRO A 198 -1.13 3.43 -31.97
N ALA A 199 -0.56 4.14 -32.94
CA ALA A 199 -1.24 5.24 -33.63
C ALA A 199 -2.60 4.80 -34.17
N GLY A 200 -3.65 5.56 -33.84
CA GLY A 200 -5.05 5.27 -34.19
C GLY A 200 -5.86 4.50 -33.14
N LEU A 201 -5.24 4.02 -32.05
CA LEU A 201 -5.94 3.41 -30.92
C LEU A 201 -6.09 4.34 -29.72
N GLU A 202 -5.53 5.55 -29.78
CA GLU A 202 -5.56 6.53 -28.70
C GLU A 202 -6.97 6.92 -28.25
N SER A 203 -7.94 6.84 -29.17
CA SER A 203 -9.34 7.14 -28.89
C SER A 203 -10.13 5.96 -28.33
N LEU A 204 -9.60 4.72 -28.45
CA LEU A 204 -10.29 3.48 -28.05
C LEU A 204 -9.76 2.93 -26.74
N LEU A 205 -8.50 3.19 -26.43
CA LEU A 205 -7.98 2.87 -25.10
C LEU A 205 -8.45 3.98 -24.15
N PRO A 206 -8.90 3.64 -22.93
CA PRO A 206 -8.92 4.62 -21.87
C PRO A 206 -7.46 5.07 -21.74
N GLY A 207 -7.14 6.21 -22.36
CA GLY A 207 -5.82 6.83 -22.24
C GLY A 207 -5.49 6.95 -20.76
N PRO A 208 -4.23 7.17 -20.36
CA PRO A 208 -3.93 7.67 -19.02
C PRO A 208 -4.90 8.83 -18.88
N HIS A 209 -5.89 8.66 -17.99
CA HIS A 209 -7.08 9.50 -17.93
C HIS A 209 -6.65 10.96 -18.15
N ARG A 210 -6.93 11.50 -19.33
CA ARG A 210 -6.71 12.93 -19.63
C ARG A 210 -7.77 13.76 -18.90
N GLY A 211 -8.11 13.31 -17.70
CA GLY A 211 -8.94 14.05 -16.80
C GLY A 211 -8.06 15.03 -16.05
N GLY A 212 -7.64 16.11 -16.64
CA GLY A 212 -7.10 17.33 -16.04
C GLY A 212 -6.38 17.32 -14.67
N TRP A 213 -6.17 16.11 -14.09
CA TRP A 213 -5.62 15.91 -12.75
C TRP A 213 -4.08 15.97 -12.70
N GLY A 214 -3.41 16.06 -13.85
CA GLY A 214 -1.96 16.23 -13.93
C GLY A 214 -1.48 17.45 -13.15
N GLY A 215 -0.52 17.27 -12.24
CA GLY A 215 -0.01 18.35 -11.39
C GLY A 215 -0.90 18.73 -10.20
N ARG A 216 -2.10 18.17 -10.06
CA ARG A 216 -2.98 18.39 -8.90
C ARG A 216 -2.54 17.54 -7.69
N ARG A 217 -2.70 18.09 -6.50
CA ARG A 217 -2.42 17.43 -5.21
C ARG A 217 -3.72 17.00 -4.57
N ILE A 218 -3.90 15.69 -4.41
CA ILE A 218 -5.13 15.10 -3.89
C ILE A 218 -4.85 14.51 -2.52
N LEU A 219 -5.66 14.87 -1.54
CA LEU A 219 -5.68 14.26 -0.22
C LEU A 219 -6.84 13.28 -0.16
N VAL A 220 -6.58 12.04 0.21
CA VAL A 220 -7.63 11.01 0.38
C VAL A 220 -7.64 10.57 1.84
N ALA A 221 -8.77 10.67 2.54
CA ALA A 221 -8.94 10.17 3.89
C ALA A 221 -9.90 8.97 3.89
N THR A 222 -9.47 7.81 4.39
CA THR A 222 -10.25 6.57 4.33
C THR A 222 -10.06 5.67 5.56
N GLY A 223 -10.98 4.74 5.74
CA GLY A 223 -11.03 3.85 6.89
C GLY A 223 -11.87 4.43 8.03
N PRO A 224 -12.13 3.66 9.08
CA PRO A 224 -12.93 4.10 10.22
C PRO A 224 -12.08 4.86 11.24
N THR A 225 -12.72 5.66 12.10
CA THR A 225 -12.13 6.10 13.37
C THR A 225 -12.44 5.09 14.47
N ARG A 226 -11.62 5.06 15.52
CA ARG A 226 -11.84 4.29 16.74
C ARG A 226 -11.88 5.23 17.93
N GLU A 227 -13.06 5.37 18.50
CA GLU A 227 -13.29 6.21 19.68
C GLU A 227 -13.19 5.34 20.94
N TYR A 228 -12.08 5.47 21.64
CA TYR A 228 -11.75 4.56 22.73
C TYR A 228 -12.58 4.79 23.98
N ILE A 229 -13.23 3.72 24.50
CA ILE A 229 -13.86 3.64 25.80
C ILE A 229 -12.79 3.45 26.89
N ASP A 230 -11.92 2.47 26.66
CA ASP A 230 -10.76 2.13 27.50
C ASP A 230 -9.57 1.71 26.60
N GLU A 231 -8.50 1.17 27.13
CA GLU A 231 -7.34 0.76 26.31
C GLU A 231 -7.61 -0.45 25.42
N VAL A 232 -8.74 -1.13 25.60
CA VAL A 232 -9.08 -2.36 24.88
C VAL A 232 -10.31 -2.19 23.98
N ARG A 233 -11.30 -1.41 24.44
CA ARG A 233 -12.60 -1.29 23.79
C ARG A 233 -12.77 0.08 23.15
N PHE A 234 -13.44 0.10 22.00
CA PHE A 234 -13.72 1.33 21.24
C PHE A 234 -15.07 1.23 20.51
N ILE A 235 -15.62 2.39 20.17
CA ILE A 235 -16.72 2.56 19.24
C ILE A 235 -16.10 2.84 17.86
N SER A 236 -16.68 2.28 16.81
CA SER A 236 -16.19 2.47 15.45
C SER A 236 -17.30 2.18 14.44
N ASN A 237 -17.26 2.83 13.30
CA ASN A 237 -18.10 2.55 12.16
C ASN A 237 -17.52 1.42 11.31
N ARG A 238 -18.38 0.67 10.61
CA ARG A 238 -17.91 -0.32 9.63
C ARG A 238 -17.28 0.40 8.43
N SER A 239 -16.05 0.11 8.15
CA SER A 239 -15.37 0.56 6.92
C SER A 239 -14.16 -0.32 6.64
N SER A 240 -14.11 -0.86 5.45
CA SER A 240 -12.95 -1.64 4.98
C SER A 240 -11.74 -0.77 4.59
N GLY A 241 -11.95 0.52 4.31
CA GLY A 241 -10.93 1.43 3.78
C GLY A 241 -10.60 1.25 2.29
N VAL A 242 -11.15 0.21 1.64
CA VAL A 242 -10.82 -0.15 0.24
C VAL A 242 -11.22 0.95 -0.73
N MET A 243 -12.41 1.57 -0.56
CA MET A 243 -12.88 2.62 -1.49
C MET A 243 -11.87 3.77 -1.62
N GLY A 244 -11.32 4.25 -0.50
CA GLY A 244 -10.31 5.32 -0.55
C GLY A 244 -8.97 4.87 -1.11
N CYS A 245 -8.57 3.62 -0.91
CA CYS A 245 -7.38 3.07 -1.55
C CYS A 245 -7.54 3.01 -3.07
N GLU A 246 -8.73 2.61 -3.57
CA GLU A 246 -9.02 2.59 -5.00
C GLU A 246 -9.12 4.00 -5.59
N LEU A 247 -9.71 4.97 -4.86
CA LEU A 247 -9.70 6.38 -5.28
C LEU A 247 -8.28 6.93 -5.37
N ALA A 248 -7.44 6.65 -4.38
CA ALA A 248 -6.04 7.05 -4.40
C ALA A 248 -5.29 6.48 -5.62
N SER A 249 -5.60 5.22 -6.00
CA SER A 249 -5.08 4.58 -7.20
C SER A 249 -5.59 5.26 -8.47
N ALA A 250 -6.90 5.55 -8.54
CA ALA A 250 -7.53 6.17 -9.71
C ALA A 250 -7.05 7.61 -9.94
N PHE A 251 -6.97 8.44 -8.90
CA PHE A 251 -6.42 9.80 -9.02
C PHE A 251 -4.96 9.80 -9.45
N ARG A 252 -4.16 8.86 -8.89
CA ARG A 252 -2.78 8.72 -9.31
C ARG A 252 -2.66 8.27 -10.76
N ALA A 253 -3.49 7.33 -11.21
CA ALA A 253 -3.55 6.91 -12.61
C ALA A 253 -3.98 8.07 -13.53
N ALA A 254 -4.79 9.00 -13.03
CA ALA A 254 -5.17 10.23 -13.72
C ALA A 254 -4.09 11.34 -13.70
N GLY A 255 -2.90 11.05 -13.14
CA GLY A 255 -1.74 11.96 -13.15
C GLY A 255 -1.61 12.87 -11.93
N ALA A 256 -2.46 12.71 -10.91
CA ALA A 256 -2.38 13.50 -9.69
C ALA A 256 -1.27 13.04 -8.75
N SER A 257 -0.75 13.96 -7.94
CA SER A 257 0.04 13.65 -6.75
C SER A 257 -0.91 13.36 -5.60
N VAL A 258 -0.88 12.16 -5.05
CA VAL A 258 -1.84 11.70 -4.05
C VAL A 258 -1.16 11.45 -2.70
N LYS A 259 -1.78 11.91 -1.61
CA LYS A 259 -1.46 11.53 -0.23
C LYS A 259 -2.68 10.84 0.41
N LEU A 260 -2.45 9.75 1.11
CA LEU A 260 -3.48 8.93 1.74
C LEU A 260 -3.41 9.04 3.26
N LEU A 261 -4.52 9.44 3.89
CA LEU A 261 -4.75 9.30 5.32
C LEU A 261 -5.54 8.01 5.55
N LEU A 262 -4.98 7.08 6.33
CA LEU A 262 -5.52 5.74 6.48
C LEU A 262 -5.83 5.41 7.95
N GLY A 263 -7.10 5.21 8.23
CA GLY A 263 -7.59 4.74 9.52
C GLY A 263 -7.31 3.27 9.80
N PRO A 264 -7.66 2.77 10.99
CA PRO A 264 -7.36 1.42 11.43
C PRO A 264 -8.22 0.36 10.70
N CYS A 265 -7.86 0.00 9.50
CA CYS A 265 -8.52 -0.99 8.66
C CYS A 265 -7.53 -2.00 8.07
N ARG A 266 -8.05 -3.00 7.34
CA ARG A 266 -7.24 -4.04 6.66
C ARG A 266 -6.91 -3.70 5.20
N ALA A 267 -7.42 -2.58 4.68
CA ALA A 267 -7.10 -2.19 3.31
C ALA A 267 -5.60 -2.04 3.11
N VAL A 268 -5.11 -2.56 2.00
CA VAL A 268 -3.72 -2.41 1.59
C VAL A 268 -3.63 -1.12 0.77
N PRO A 269 -2.85 -0.13 1.23
CA PRO A 269 -2.71 1.13 0.50
C PRO A 269 -2.01 0.89 -0.85
N PRO A 270 -2.34 1.69 -1.89
CA PRO A 270 -1.70 1.56 -3.18
C PRO A 270 -0.20 1.86 -3.06
N ARG A 271 0.60 1.13 -3.83
CA ARG A 271 2.05 1.36 -3.91
C ARG A 271 2.35 2.79 -4.38
N ALA A 272 3.44 3.34 -3.90
CA ALA A 272 3.93 4.67 -4.25
C ALA A 272 2.95 5.83 -3.94
N VAL A 273 1.95 5.60 -3.08
CA VAL A 273 1.14 6.65 -2.46
C VAL A 273 1.65 6.85 -1.03
N PRO A 274 2.16 8.05 -0.66
CA PRO A 274 2.52 8.35 0.71
C PRO A 274 1.32 8.17 1.66
N VAL A 275 1.53 7.44 2.76
CA VAL A 275 0.47 7.13 3.72
C VAL A 275 0.81 7.72 5.08
N GLU A 276 -0.14 8.46 5.64
CA GLU A 276 -0.13 8.89 7.03
C GLU A 276 -1.32 8.25 7.76
N ARG A 277 -1.13 7.80 9.01
CA ARG A 277 -2.17 7.06 9.71
C ARG A 277 -2.80 7.89 10.80
N PHE A 278 -4.11 7.72 10.97
CA PHE A 278 -4.87 8.24 12.09
C PHE A 278 -5.52 7.08 12.86
N THR A 279 -5.93 7.34 14.09
CA THR A 279 -6.61 6.34 14.92
C THR A 279 -8.03 6.77 15.26
N ASP A 280 -8.23 7.99 15.71
CA ASP A 280 -9.53 8.52 16.15
C ASP A 280 -9.91 9.80 15.38
N SER A 281 -11.04 10.36 15.71
CA SER A 281 -11.56 11.57 15.09
C SER A 281 -10.66 12.79 15.31
N LYS A 282 -10.03 12.89 16.49
CA LYS A 282 -9.11 14.00 16.81
C LYS A 282 -7.84 13.94 15.99
N ASP A 283 -7.25 12.74 15.85
CA ASP A 283 -6.08 12.52 14.99
C ASP A 283 -6.39 12.94 13.55
N LEU A 284 -7.54 12.48 13.03
CA LEU A 284 -7.96 12.81 11.66
C LEU A 284 -8.18 14.32 11.48
N SER A 285 -8.87 14.98 12.42
CA SER A 285 -9.10 16.43 12.38
C SER A 285 -7.78 17.21 12.38
N CYS A 286 -6.81 16.81 13.23
CA CYS A 286 -5.50 17.42 13.30
C CYS A 286 -4.73 17.27 11.97
N LEU A 287 -4.76 16.08 11.36
CA LEU A 287 -4.11 15.82 10.08
C LEU A 287 -4.72 16.62 8.94
N LEU A 288 -6.05 16.68 8.89
CA LEU A 288 -6.77 17.43 7.86
C LEU A 288 -6.53 18.92 7.98
N GLY A 289 -6.60 19.49 9.20
CA GLY A 289 -6.31 20.90 9.44
C GLY A 289 -4.91 21.31 9.00
N ARG A 290 -3.92 20.40 9.12
CA ARG A 290 -2.54 20.64 8.69
C ARG A 290 -2.33 20.49 7.18
N LEU A 291 -3.09 19.64 6.51
CA LEU A 291 -2.80 19.19 5.14
C LEU A 291 -3.78 19.74 4.10
N ALA A 292 -5.05 19.98 4.44
CA ALA A 292 -6.10 20.31 3.48
C ALA A 292 -5.75 21.55 2.62
N GLU A 293 -5.32 22.64 3.24
CA GLU A 293 -4.99 23.89 2.54
C GLU A 293 -3.90 23.73 1.47
N SER A 294 -3.04 22.73 1.63
CA SER A 294 -1.97 22.46 0.66
C SER A 294 -2.38 21.51 -0.47
N HIS A 295 -3.65 21.10 -0.57
CA HIS A 295 -4.16 20.19 -1.58
C HIS A 295 -5.29 20.79 -2.40
N ASP A 296 -5.42 20.34 -3.65
CA ASP A 296 -6.39 20.87 -4.61
C ASP A 296 -7.77 20.17 -4.51
N LEU A 297 -7.83 19.02 -3.84
CA LEU A 297 -9.06 18.29 -3.51
C LEU A 297 -8.83 17.37 -2.30
N LEU A 298 -9.83 17.32 -1.42
CA LEU A 298 -9.97 16.29 -0.39
C LEU A 298 -11.08 15.31 -0.79
N ALA A 299 -10.74 14.03 -1.00
CA ALA A 299 -11.71 12.94 -1.09
C ALA A 299 -11.83 12.24 0.27
N MET A 300 -13.03 12.21 0.85
CA MET A 300 -13.22 11.76 2.23
C MET A 300 -14.21 10.58 2.36
N PRO A 301 -13.87 9.37 1.86
CA PRO A 301 -14.62 8.15 2.16
C PRO A 301 -14.33 7.57 3.56
N ALA A 302 -13.72 8.33 4.46
CA ALA A 302 -13.53 7.93 5.85
C ALA A 302 -14.87 7.79 6.58
N ALA A 303 -15.00 6.73 7.37
CA ALA A 303 -16.18 6.49 8.21
C ALA A 303 -15.92 7.01 9.64
N VAL A 304 -16.10 8.31 9.80
CA VAL A 304 -15.93 8.97 11.09
C VAL A 304 -17.12 8.61 12.00
N ALA A 305 -16.85 8.30 13.26
CA ALA A 305 -17.90 8.05 14.25
C ALA A 305 -18.62 9.36 14.60
N ASP A 306 -19.95 9.33 14.63
CA ASP A 306 -20.77 10.50 14.99
C ASP A 306 -20.70 10.81 16.50
N PHE A 307 -20.38 9.79 17.31
CA PHE A 307 -20.31 9.89 18.75
C PHE A 307 -19.02 9.28 19.29
N ARG A 308 -18.52 9.85 20.39
CA ARG A 308 -17.39 9.31 21.15
C ARG A 308 -17.70 9.25 22.64
N PRO A 309 -17.04 8.39 23.43
CA PRO A 309 -17.14 8.43 24.88
C PRO A 309 -16.75 9.81 25.43
N SER A 310 -17.59 10.40 26.27
CA SER A 310 -17.29 11.69 26.90
C SER A 310 -16.06 11.64 27.82
N ARG A 311 -15.68 10.43 28.25
CA ARG A 311 -14.50 10.17 29.06
C ARG A 311 -13.89 8.81 28.70
N ARG A 312 -12.61 8.80 28.35
CA ARG A 312 -11.81 7.57 28.23
C ARG A 312 -11.40 7.08 29.62
N VAL A 313 -11.60 5.79 29.91
CA VAL A 313 -11.21 5.17 31.17
C VAL A 313 -9.77 4.65 31.03
N PRO A 314 -8.83 5.05 31.92
CA PRO A 314 -7.46 4.49 31.91
C PRO A 314 -7.47 3.00 32.24
N GLY A 315 -6.62 2.22 31.55
CA GLY A 315 -6.55 0.78 31.71
C GLY A 315 -7.77 0.05 31.15
N LYS A 316 -7.94 -1.21 31.56
CA LYS A 316 -9.10 -2.03 31.16
C LYS A 316 -10.19 -1.91 32.22
N MET A 317 -11.37 -1.45 31.84
CA MET A 317 -12.53 -1.40 32.73
C MET A 317 -12.88 -2.81 33.25
N PRO A 318 -12.93 -3.04 34.57
CA PRO A 318 -13.25 -4.34 35.14
C PRO A 318 -14.73 -4.68 34.91
N ARG A 319 -15.06 -5.99 34.97
CA ARG A 319 -16.46 -6.44 35.00
C ARG A 319 -17.03 -6.21 36.40
N SER A 320 -18.08 -5.42 36.49
CA SER A 320 -18.72 -5.05 37.76
C SER A 320 -19.90 -5.94 38.14
N GLY A 321 -20.15 -7.07 37.44
CA GLY A 321 -21.28 -7.97 37.73
C GLY A 321 -22.66 -7.46 37.35
N GLY A 322 -22.81 -6.25 36.82
CA GLY A 322 -24.05 -5.62 36.35
C GLY A 322 -23.85 -4.90 35.02
N GLY A 323 -24.91 -4.29 34.49
CA GLY A 323 -24.84 -3.40 33.35
C GLY A 323 -24.07 -2.11 33.67
N PHE A 324 -23.51 -1.45 32.65
CA PHE A 324 -22.97 -0.10 32.78
C PHE A 324 -23.55 0.82 31.70
N SER A 325 -23.65 2.10 32.01
CA SER A 325 -24.05 3.14 31.07
C SER A 325 -22.81 3.85 30.55
N LEU A 326 -22.75 4.03 29.25
CA LEU A 326 -21.68 4.78 28.59
C LEU A 326 -22.27 6.13 28.15
N GLN A 327 -21.73 7.21 28.67
CA GLN A 327 -22.06 8.55 28.21
C GLN A 327 -21.29 8.87 26.95
N LEU A 328 -22.01 9.31 25.92
CA LEU A 328 -21.46 9.71 24.63
C LEU A 328 -21.63 11.21 24.45
N GLU A 329 -20.71 11.82 23.74
CA GLU A 329 -20.79 13.17 23.22
C GLU A 329 -20.67 13.15 21.69
N GLU A 330 -21.23 14.14 21.03
CA GLU A 330 -21.12 14.28 19.57
C GLU A 330 -19.69 14.57 19.16
N VAL A 331 -19.27 13.98 18.05
CA VAL A 331 -18.02 14.31 17.36
C VAL A 331 -18.30 15.48 16.42
N GLU A 332 -17.43 16.47 16.43
CA GLU A 332 -17.49 17.60 15.49
C GLU A 332 -17.47 17.09 14.04
N ASP A 333 -18.30 17.71 13.17
CA ASP A 333 -18.28 17.37 11.73
C ASP A 333 -16.96 17.82 11.08
N ILE A 334 -16.01 16.89 11.05
CA ILE A 334 -14.67 17.12 10.49
C ILE A 334 -14.74 17.50 9.01
N SER A 335 -15.73 16.98 8.26
CA SER A 335 -15.90 17.31 6.85
C SER A 335 -16.28 18.79 6.68
N ALA A 336 -17.18 19.28 7.51
CA ALA A 336 -17.59 20.67 7.50
C ALA A 336 -16.45 21.61 7.93
N SER A 337 -15.63 21.21 8.92
CA SER A 337 -14.53 22.03 9.42
C SER A 337 -13.42 22.29 8.41
N VAL A 338 -13.28 21.42 7.39
CA VAL A 338 -12.22 21.53 6.36
C VAL A 338 -12.72 21.91 4.97
N SER A 339 -14.03 22.00 4.75
CA SER A 339 -14.62 22.31 3.43
C SER A 339 -14.20 23.67 2.88
N GLY A 340 -13.91 24.64 3.75
CA GLY A 340 -13.38 25.96 3.35
C GLY A 340 -11.89 25.99 3.04
N LEU A 341 -11.13 24.91 3.33
CA LEU A 341 -9.68 24.85 3.13
C LEU A 341 -9.31 24.30 1.75
N CYS A 342 -10.09 23.36 1.23
CA CYS A 342 -9.96 22.85 -0.14
C CYS A 342 -11.30 22.24 -0.61
N PRO A 343 -11.52 22.11 -1.93
CA PRO A 343 -12.68 21.43 -2.48
C PRO A 343 -12.85 20.03 -1.89
N LEU A 344 -14.07 19.65 -1.48
CA LEU A 344 -14.40 18.41 -0.81
C LEU A 344 -15.22 17.48 -1.70
N LEU A 345 -14.75 16.27 -1.97
CA LEU A 345 -15.53 15.14 -2.43
C LEU A 345 -15.98 14.33 -1.21
N SER A 346 -17.25 14.50 -0.81
CA SER A 346 -17.84 13.78 0.30
C SER A 346 -18.44 12.44 -0.13
N PHE A 347 -18.68 11.56 0.86
CA PHE A 347 -19.34 10.27 0.68
C PHE A 347 -20.51 10.16 1.63
N SER A 348 -21.67 9.75 1.12
CA SER A 348 -22.91 9.60 1.88
C SER A 348 -23.50 8.21 1.65
N LEU A 349 -23.91 7.58 2.73
CA LEU A 349 -24.72 6.34 2.71
C LEU A 349 -26.13 6.71 3.11
N GLU A 350 -27.08 6.61 2.19
CA GLU A 350 -28.47 6.97 2.41
C GLU A 350 -29.38 5.73 2.32
N PHE A 351 -30.37 5.66 3.18
CA PHE A 351 -31.34 4.58 3.27
C PHE A 351 -32.74 5.07 2.87
N GLY A 352 -33.58 4.17 2.36
CA GLY A 352 -34.97 4.43 2.00
C GLY A 352 -35.20 4.74 0.53
N ASP A 353 -36.28 5.46 0.21
CA ASP A 353 -36.61 5.82 -1.16
C ASP A 353 -35.51 6.64 -1.83
N ARG A 354 -35.21 6.29 -3.10
CA ARG A 354 -34.10 6.85 -3.85
C ARG A 354 -34.18 8.36 -4.02
N VAL A 355 -35.37 8.88 -4.30
CA VAL A 355 -35.53 10.33 -4.53
C VAL A 355 -35.25 11.09 -3.25
N GLN A 356 -35.84 10.64 -2.15
CA GLN A 356 -35.64 11.24 -0.83
C GLN A 356 -34.20 11.10 -0.35
N ALA A 357 -33.55 9.98 -0.65
CA ALA A 357 -32.15 9.74 -0.35
C ALA A 357 -31.23 10.76 -1.05
N LEU A 358 -31.46 10.97 -2.35
CA LEU A 358 -30.68 11.96 -3.14
C LEU A 358 -30.96 13.40 -2.68
N GLU A 359 -32.20 13.74 -2.33
CA GLU A 359 -32.53 15.07 -1.77
C GLU A 359 -31.82 15.32 -0.44
N ARG A 360 -31.81 14.33 0.47
CA ARG A 360 -31.06 14.44 1.74
C ARG A 360 -29.56 14.60 1.51
N ALA A 361 -28.99 13.79 0.59
CA ALA A 361 -27.59 13.87 0.26
C ALA A 361 -27.21 15.22 -0.35
N ARG A 362 -28.08 15.79 -1.20
CA ARG A 362 -27.87 17.12 -1.77
C ARG A 362 -27.88 18.22 -0.69
N ARG A 363 -28.85 18.19 0.22
CA ARG A 363 -28.85 19.13 1.36
C ARG A 363 -27.58 19.03 2.19
N LYS A 364 -27.15 17.80 2.54
CA LYS A 364 -25.89 17.58 3.26
C LYS A 364 -24.67 18.09 2.50
N MET A 365 -24.66 17.94 1.17
CA MET A 365 -23.61 18.46 0.32
C MET A 365 -23.56 20.00 0.36
N ASP A 366 -24.73 20.66 0.25
CA ASP A 366 -24.86 22.10 0.28
C ASP A 366 -24.50 22.66 1.68
N ASP A 367 -24.99 22.04 2.77
CA ASP A 367 -24.71 22.41 4.15
C ASP A 367 -23.18 22.34 4.46
N LYS A 368 -22.47 21.39 3.85
CA LYS A 368 -21.03 21.22 4.01
C LYS A 368 -20.22 22.08 3.02
N GLY A 369 -20.84 22.74 2.06
CA GLY A 369 -20.14 23.41 0.98
C GLY A 369 -19.28 22.46 0.14
N ALA A 370 -19.69 21.19 0.03
CA ALA A 370 -18.90 20.20 -0.68
C ALA A 370 -18.93 20.41 -2.19
N TYR A 371 -17.77 20.20 -2.84
CA TYR A 371 -17.60 20.32 -4.28
C TYR A 371 -18.37 19.25 -5.04
N ALA A 372 -18.40 18.04 -4.48
CA ALA A 372 -19.17 16.90 -4.99
C ALA A 372 -19.51 15.93 -3.84
N SER A 373 -20.51 15.08 -4.05
CA SER A 373 -20.85 14.01 -3.12
C SER A 373 -21.17 12.71 -3.84
N PHE A 374 -20.48 11.63 -3.49
CA PHE A 374 -20.86 10.30 -3.95
C PHE A 374 -21.85 9.69 -2.98
N VAL A 375 -23.06 9.45 -3.47
CA VAL A 375 -24.20 8.93 -2.70
C VAL A 375 -24.37 7.44 -2.99
N ASN A 376 -24.12 6.64 -1.97
CA ASN A 376 -24.34 5.21 -2.03
C ASN A 376 -25.74 4.88 -1.49
N ALA A 377 -26.59 4.15 -2.25
CA ALA A 377 -27.90 3.73 -1.79
C ALA A 377 -27.76 2.51 -0.87
N GLY A 378 -27.99 2.71 0.42
CA GLY A 378 -28.07 1.64 1.41
C GLY A 378 -29.35 0.82 1.23
N GLY A 379 -29.26 -0.51 1.28
CA GLY A 379 -30.41 -1.41 1.22
C GLY A 379 -30.58 -2.18 -0.10
N ILE A 380 -29.72 -2.00 -1.09
CA ILE A 380 -29.64 -2.88 -2.24
C ILE A 380 -28.86 -4.14 -1.84
N GLU A 381 -29.42 -5.33 -2.02
CA GLU A 381 -28.72 -6.60 -1.80
C GLU A 381 -27.40 -6.60 -2.59
N GLY A 382 -26.28 -6.73 -1.87
CA GLY A 382 -24.93 -6.74 -2.46
C GLY A 382 -24.21 -5.38 -2.49
N GLY A 383 -24.81 -4.28 -2.03
CA GLY A 383 -24.18 -2.96 -1.90
C GLY A 383 -24.04 -2.52 -0.43
N GLY A 384 -22.87 -2.09 -0.02
CA GLY A 384 -22.65 -1.61 1.36
C GLY A 384 -21.18 -1.39 1.69
N MET A 385 -20.90 -0.88 2.91
CA MET A 385 -19.54 -0.54 3.36
C MET A 385 -18.57 -1.74 3.36
N ASP A 386 -19.08 -2.96 3.58
CA ASP A 386 -18.29 -4.21 3.62
C ASP A 386 -18.40 -5.04 2.33
N SER A 387 -19.16 -4.60 1.32
CA SER A 387 -19.28 -5.29 0.04
C SER A 387 -18.05 -5.04 -0.84
N ASP A 388 -17.67 -6.02 -1.66
CA ASP A 388 -16.64 -5.88 -2.70
C ASP A 388 -17.13 -5.07 -3.92
N ALA A 389 -18.44 -4.97 -4.11
CA ALA A 389 -19.10 -4.17 -5.14
C ALA A 389 -19.72 -2.89 -4.55
N ASN A 390 -19.83 -1.86 -5.37
CA ASN A 390 -20.48 -0.60 -5.02
C ASN A 390 -21.24 -0.04 -6.23
N SER A 391 -22.20 0.87 -5.96
CA SER A 391 -22.93 1.66 -6.96
C SER A 391 -23.43 2.93 -6.32
N GLY A 392 -23.76 3.94 -7.08
CA GLY A 392 -24.32 5.16 -6.54
C GLY A 392 -24.48 6.28 -7.55
N VAL A 393 -24.69 7.48 -7.02
CA VAL A 393 -24.83 8.70 -7.82
C VAL A 393 -23.78 9.71 -7.35
N LEU A 394 -23.00 10.21 -8.28
CA LEU A 394 -22.12 11.34 -8.04
C LEU A 394 -22.90 12.63 -8.26
N LEU A 395 -23.16 13.37 -7.18
CA LEU A 395 -23.76 14.71 -7.21
C LEU A 395 -22.64 15.74 -7.40
N LEU A 396 -22.84 16.67 -8.29
CA LEU A 396 -21.90 17.76 -8.55
C LEU A 396 -22.46 19.09 -8.03
N ASN A 397 -21.61 19.96 -7.55
CA ASN A 397 -21.99 21.35 -7.26
C ASN A 397 -22.46 22.03 -8.58
N GLY A 398 -23.55 22.81 -8.52
CA GLY A 398 -24.18 23.37 -9.71
C GLY A 398 -25.33 22.53 -10.31
N GLY A 399 -25.71 21.39 -9.67
CA GLY A 399 -26.94 20.66 -9.99
C GLY A 399 -26.76 19.39 -10.84
N GLY A 400 -25.58 19.10 -11.33
CA GLY A 400 -25.30 17.88 -12.09
C GLY A 400 -25.37 16.60 -11.25
N ALA A 401 -25.74 15.48 -11.89
CA ALA A 401 -25.70 14.14 -11.28
C ALA A 401 -25.26 13.11 -12.31
N VAL A 402 -24.34 12.23 -11.92
CA VAL A 402 -23.84 11.15 -12.79
C VAL A 402 -24.11 9.81 -12.10
N GLU A 403 -24.85 8.95 -12.77
CA GLU A 403 -25.09 7.58 -12.30
C GLU A 403 -23.85 6.73 -12.50
N ILE A 404 -23.42 6.05 -11.44
CA ILE A 404 -22.34 5.09 -11.48
C ILE A 404 -22.93 3.70 -11.22
N PRO A 405 -22.93 2.83 -12.28
CA PRO A 405 -23.52 1.52 -12.17
C PRO A 405 -22.77 0.62 -11.19
N GLN A 406 -23.39 -0.49 -10.81
CA GLN A 406 -22.78 -1.47 -9.92
C GLN A 406 -21.52 -2.07 -10.55
N GLY A 407 -20.44 -2.09 -9.78
CA GLY A 407 -19.16 -2.64 -10.18
C GLY A 407 -18.23 -2.84 -8.98
N SER A 408 -17.02 -3.30 -9.23
CA SER A 408 -15.99 -3.37 -8.19
C SER A 408 -15.69 -1.97 -7.64
N LYS A 409 -15.19 -1.89 -6.43
CA LYS A 409 -14.76 -0.59 -5.83
C LYS A 409 -13.75 0.14 -6.70
N ARG A 410 -12.90 -0.59 -7.41
CA ARG A 410 -11.97 -0.05 -8.40
C ARG A 410 -12.71 0.63 -9.55
N PHE A 411 -13.66 -0.09 -10.19
CA PHE A 411 -14.48 0.46 -11.27
C PHE A 411 -15.22 1.73 -10.84
N VAL A 412 -15.83 1.70 -9.65
CA VAL A 412 -16.54 2.87 -9.10
C VAL A 412 -15.60 4.04 -8.84
N ALA A 413 -14.39 3.80 -8.31
CA ALA A 413 -13.39 4.83 -8.10
C ALA A 413 -12.92 5.47 -9.40
N GLU A 414 -12.65 4.67 -10.43
CA GLU A 414 -12.27 5.12 -11.77
C GLU A 414 -13.42 5.94 -12.41
N ALA A 415 -14.67 5.51 -12.26
CA ALA A 415 -15.84 6.24 -12.76
C ALA A 415 -16.04 7.59 -12.03
N ILE A 416 -15.87 7.64 -10.70
CA ILE A 416 -15.92 8.89 -9.94
C ILE A 416 -14.85 9.86 -10.45
N VAL A 417 -13.59 9.43 -10.53
CA VAL A 417 -12.46 10.29 -10.93
C VAL A 417 -12.62 10.80 -12.36
N SER A 418 -13.16 9.97 -13.27
CA SER A 418 -13.39 10.34 -14.65
C SER A 418 -14.54 11.35 -14.83
N SER A 419 -15.56 11.27 -13.94
CA SER A 419 -16.75 12.11 -14.01
C SER A 419 -16.67 13.38 -13.18
N LEU A 420 -15.66 13.45 -12.27
CA LEU A 420 -15.49 14.59 -11.39
C LEU A 420 -14.77 15.73 -12.15
N PRO A 421 -15.37 16.94 -12.26
CA PRO A 421 -14.67 18.10 -12.79
C PRO A 421 -13.42 18.40 -11.96
N VAL A 422 -12.41 19.01 -12.60
CA VAL A 422 -11.18 19.41 -11.88
C VAL A 422 -11.40 20.79 -11.28
N PRO A 423 -11.28 20.98 -9.97
CA PRO A 423 -11.47 22.28 -9.33
C PRO A 423 -10.54 23.36 -9.92
N GLY A 424 -11.08 24.56 -10.21
CA GLY A 424 -10.33 25.67 -10.83
C GLY A 424 -9.96 25.43 -12.30
N GLY A 425 -10.70 24.54 -13.00
CA GLY A 425 -10.63 24.35 -14.43
C GLY A 425 -11.48 25.37 -15.20
N PRO A 426 -11.33 25.48 -16.56
CA PRO A 426 -12.17 26.36 -17.37
C PRO A 426 -13.62 25.85 -17.32
N GLY A 427 -14.43 26.44 -16.44
CA GLY A 427 -15.84 26.07 -16.21
C GLY A 427 -16.33 26.25 -14.77
N ASP A 428 -15.45 26.62 -13.84
CA ASP A 428 -15.81 27.02 -12.46
C ASP A 428 -16.20 28.50 -12.38
#